data_f047c0850aef001b0cec061069bad824
#
_entry.id   f047c0850aef001b0cec061069bad824
#
_cell.length_a   1.000
_cell.length_b   1.000
_cell.length_c   1.000
_cell.angle_alpha   90.00
_cell.angle_beta   90.00
_cell.angle_gamma   90.00
#
_symmetry.space_group_name_H-M   'P 1'
#
loop_
_entity.id
_entity.type
_entity.pdbx_description
1 polymer ?
#
loop_
_entity_poly.entity_id
_entity_poly.type
_entity_poly.pdbx_seq_one_letter_code
_entity_poly.pdbx_strand_id
1 'polypeptide(L)'
;MGGRSIISIDDLSIDDIESVFETADQIRSGSLDYSGKGSEKIAATLFYEPSTRTRLSFEAATQRLGGGVISTWDVNASSVIKGESLADTVRVIGSYADVLIVRHIWEGAAKLASEYSPVPVINAGDGSHEHPTQTLCDLYTLRSHHGSLRGLKVAICGDLQHGRTTHSLAFALARFGANVIFVPGDGNQIPSYVLRRLEQEYHAQIQRESLGFLSALFDNRQTSSESGTVDAIYVTPGEPHQLAMTSLEGTAREFRVRNDEALAIYITRKQKERSADKSGRALGYPTLRADTLKDSRFKNISILHPLPRVDELSPDVDEDPRSLYFQQAALGIPIRMALLWHVLGLGEGKDGPPKKPDISRNDGLKYTDNSFECENETCITNKERQFAKVKYEIVKDTDYRLRCLHCDHETLAKLAGNADTHYYYSSKLLDRFLPPVRPENVRFFKSSSHARASGFRRASEKWDKYQNKEAGPRKSWLTLVSGLSQ
;
A
#
# COMPACT_ATOMS: atom_id res chain seq x y z
N MET A 1 18.10 5.37 8.00
CA MET A 1 16.78 4.97 8.52
C MET A 1 16.63 5.07 10.05
N GLY A 2 17.70 5.18 10.82
CA GLY A 2 17.67 5.19 12.29
C GLY A 2 16.63 6.14 12.87
N GLY A 3 15.80 5.66 13.80
CA GLY A 3 14.75 6.42 14.47
C GLY A 3 13.53 6.81 13.63
N ARG A 4 13.44 6.40 12.35
CA ARG A 4 12.33 6.74 11.45
C ARG A 4 11.23 5.66 11.48
N SER A 5 9.97 6.08 11.59
CA SER A 5 8.82 5.19 11.41
C SER A 5 8.65 4.78 9.95
N ILE A 6 8.17 3.54 9.73
CA ILE A 6 7.90 2.96 8.42
C ILE A 6 6.41 2.62 8.35
N ILE A 7 5.61 3.55 7.87
CA ILE A 7 4.15 3.47 7.82
C ILE A 7 3.65 3.03 6.44
N SER A 8 4.27 3.57 5.41
CA SER A 8 4.04 3.29 4.00
C SER A 8 5.33 2.77 3.35
N ILE A 9 5.21 2.07 2.22
CA ILE A 9 6.39 1.74 1.40
C ILE A 9 7.07 3.01 0.89
N ASP A 10 6.36 4.12 0.81
CA ASP A 10 6.86 5.41 0.38
C ASP A 10 7.73 6.12 1.42
N ASP A 11 7.72 5.67 2.67
CA ASP A 11 8.64 6.18 3.69
C ASP A 11 10.08 5.71 3.45
N LEU A 12 10.29 4.74 2.57
CA LEU A 12 11.60 4.21 2.20
C LEU A 12 11.99 4.73 0.82
N SER A 13 13.20 5.29 0.68
CA SER A 13 13.80 5.53 -0.63
C SER A 13 14.19 4.21 -1.31
N ILE A 14 14.49 4.23 -2.62
CA ILE A 14 15.03 3.05 -3.32
C ILE A 14 16.33 2.60 -2.64
N ASP A 15 17.21 3.55 -2.30
CA ASP A 15 18.45 3.28 -1.58
C ASP A 15 18.19 2.63 -0.20
N ASP A 16 17.15 3.08 0.52
CA ASP A 16 16.75 2.45 1.79
C ASP A 16 16.31 0.99 1.57
N ILE A 17 15.50 0.73 0.54
CA ILE A 17 15.03 -0.62 0.21
C ILE A 17 16.21 -1.52 -0.19
N GLU A 18 17.10 -1.03 -1.05
CA GLU A 18 18.30 -1.79 -1.44
C GLU A 18 19.22 -2.04 -0.23
N SER A 19 19.39 -1.07 0.67
CA SER A 19 20.15 -1.27 1.91
C SER A 19 19.54 -2.34 2.81
N VAL A 20 18.21 -2.41 2.91
CA VAL A 20 17.52 -3.50 3.62
C VAL A 20 17.79 -4.84 2.95
N PHE A 21 17.79 -4.90 1.62
CA PHE A 21 18.04 -6.14 0.88
C PHE A 21 19.49 -6.60 1.03
N GLU A 22 20.46 -5.69 0.91
CA GLU A 22 21.87 -5.99 1.11
C GLU A 22 22.15 -6.49 2.53
N THR A 23 21.56 -5.84 3.54
CA THR A 23 21.66 -6.29 4.93
C THR A 23 21.03 -7.67 5.12
N ALA A 24 19.89 -7.95 4.50
CA ALA A 24 19.25 -9.26 4.53
C ALA A 24 20.13 -10.34 3.85
N ASP A 25 20.79 -10.01 2.74
CA ASP A 25 21.75 -10.91 2.06
C ASP A 25 22.97 -11.20 2.95
N GLN A 26 23.49 -10.19 3.64
CA GLN A 26 24.60 -10.33 4.58
C GLN A 26 24.22 -11.19 5.80
N ILE A 27 23.00 -11.02 6.33
CA ILE A 27 22.46 -11.86 7.41
C ILE A 27 22.35 -13.31 6.94
N ARG A 28 21.85 -13.57 5.74
CA ARG A 28 21.67 -14.90 5.17
C ARG A 28 22.99 -15.61 4.89
N SER A 29 23.99 -14.90 4.38
CA SER A 29 25.31 -15.43 4.10
C SER A 29 26.18 -15.60 5.36
N GLY A 30 25.76 -15.03 6.49
CA GLY A 30 26.55 -15.00 7.72
C GLY A 30 27.73 -14.02 7.67
N SER A 31 27.77 -13.11 6.69
CA SER A 31 28.85 -12.11 6.57
C SER A 31 28.64 -10.90 7.49
N LEU A 32 27.44 -10.68 8.03
CA LEU A 32 27.15 -9.66 9.03
C LEU A 32 27.14 -10.28 10.42
N ASP A 33 27.98 -9.77 11.31
CA ASP A 33 27.89 -10.09 12.74
C ASP A 33 26.78 -9.26 13.39
N TYR A 34 25.63 -9.88 13.56
CA TYR A 34 24.45 -9.28 14.20
C TYR A 34 24.22 -9.80 15.63
N SER A 35 25.04 -10.76 16.09
CA SER A 35 24.82 -11.43 17.38
C SER A 35 24.90 -10.44 18.54
N GLY A 36 23.82 -10.37 19.33
CA GLY A 36 23.76 -9.51 20.51
C GLY A 36 23.71 -8.00 20.24
N LYS A 37 23.75 -7.55 18.99
CA LYS A 37 23.72 -6.10 18.66
C LYS A 37 22.44 -5.40 19.12
N GLY A 38 21.35 -6.14 19.27
CA GLY A 38 20.06 -5.64 19.80
C GLY A 38 19.85 -5.90 21.29
N SER A 39 20.85 -6.30 22.08
CA SER A 39 20.70 -6.77 23.48
C SER A 39 20.05 -5.77 24.43
N GLU A 40 20.18 -4.47 24.16
CA GLU A 40 19.58 -3.40 24.94
C GLU A 40 18.27 -2.87 24.34
N LYS A 41 17.79 -3.50 23.25
CA LYS A 41 16.62 -3.05 22.49
C LYS A 41 15.39 -3.90 22.76
N ILE A 42 14.24 -3.27 22.90
CA ILE A 42 12.94 -3.90 23.09
C ILE A 42 12.03 -3.54 21.92
N ALA A 43 11.49 -4.55 21.26
CA ALA A 43 10.42 -4.38 20.29
C ALA A 43 9.07 -4.74 20.90
N ALA A 44 8.07 -3.85 20.74
CA ALA A 44 6.70 -4.14 21.15
C ALA A 44 5.84 -4.48 19.93
N THR A 45 5.16 -5.64 19.98
CA THR A 45 4.21 -6.05 18.94
C THR A 45 2.78 -5.83 19.40
N LEU A 46 2.07 -4.92 18.72
CA LEU A 46 0.69 -4.52 18.98
C LEU A 46 -0.20 -4.98 17.83
N PHE A 47 -0.86 -6.13 18.01
CA PHE A 47 -1.62 -6.78 16.94
C PHE A 47 -3.12 -6.79 17.27
N TYR A 48 -3.85 -5.82 16.71
CA TYR A 48 -5.31 -5.69 16.80
C TYR A 48 -6.06 -6.50 15.72
N GLU A 49 -5.34 -6.99 14.72
CA GLU A 49 -5.83 -7.94 13.71
C GLU A 49 -4.99 -9.22 13.81
N PRO A 50 -5.60 -10.42 13.92
CA PRO A 50 -4.86 -11.67 14.04
C PRO A 50 -3.89 -11.90 12.87
N SER A 51 -2.62 -12.14 13.20
CA SER A 51 -1.59 -12.48 12.21
C SER A 51 -0.43 -13.23 12.86
N THR A 52 -0.53 -14.53 12.92
CA THR A 52 0.47 -15.39 13.56
C THR A 52 1.85 -15.24 12.89
N ARG A 53 1.92 -15.33 11.56
CA ARG A 53 3.21 -15.28 10.83
C ARG A 53 3.90 -13.94 10.96
N THR A 54 3.20 -12.83 10.69
CA THR A 54 3.82 -11.50 10.76
C THR A 54 4.32 -11.21 12.16
N ARG A 55 3.52 -11.50 13.19
CA ARG A 55 3.91 -11.32 14.59
C ARG A 55 5.13 -12.15 14.94
N LEU A 56 5.04 -13.48 14.82
CA LEU A 56 6.12 -14.39 15.20
C LEU A 56 7.41 -14.14 14.41
N SER A 57 7.31 -13.70 13.16
CA SER A 57 8.51 -13.37 12.38
C SER A 57 9.20 -12.09 12.84
N PHE A 58 8.48 -11.07 13.31
CA PHE A 58 9.09 -9.91 13.95
C PHE A 58 9.67 -10.25 15.32
N GLU A 59 8.94 -11.03 16.12
CA GLU A 59 9.42 -11.51 17.42
C GLU A 59 10.71 -12.33 17.26
N ALA A 60 10.72 -13.28 16.32
CA ALA A 60 11.91 -14.07 16.01
C ALA A 60 13.06 -13.20 15.46
N ALA A 61 12.77 -12.22 14.61
CA ALA A 61 13.78 -11.30 14.10
C ALA A 61 14.43 -10.49 15.21
N THR A 62 13.63 -9.95 16.14
CA THR A 62 14.12 -9.22 17.32
C THR A 62 15.00 -10.08 18.19
N GLN A 63 14.55 -11.30 18.54
CA GLN A 63 15.32 -12.23 19.37
C GLN A 63 16.63 -12.68 18.71
N ARG A 64 16.64 -12.89 17.38
CA ARG A 64 17.88 -13.22 16.64
C ARG A 64 18.90 -12.09 16.66
N LEU A 65 18.44 -10.84 16.71
CA LEU A 65 19.32 -9.67 16.92
C LEU A 65 19.78 -9.54 18.38
N GLY A 66 19.28 -10.37 19.29
CA GLY A 66 19.57 -10.33 20.73
C GLY A 66 18.64 -9.44 21.53
N GLY A 67 17.61 -8.85 20.91
CA GLY A 67 16.66 -7.93 21.56
C GLY A 67 15.55 -8.61 22.36
N GLY A 68 14.92 -7.85 23.27
CA GLY A 68 13.74 -8.24 24.00
C GLY A 68 12.44 -8.01 23.22
N VAL A 69 11.40 -8.77 23.56
CA VAL A 69 10.06 -8.63 22.96
C VAL A 69 9.01 -8.48 24.04
N ILE A 70 8.14 -7.48 23.90
CA ILE A 70 6.86 -7.41 24.62
C ILE A 70 5.73 -7.50 23.59
N SER A 71 4.68 -8.27 23.89
CA SER A 71 3.66 -8.62 22.89
C SER A 71 2.26 -8.52 23.46
N THR A 72 1.36 -7.84 22.74
CA THR A 72 -0.08 -7.92 22.98
C THR A 72 -0.74 -8.51 21.73
N TRP A 73 -1.50 -9.58 21.91
CA TRP A 73 -2.10 -10.33 20.81
C TRP A 73 -3.60 -10.60 20.98
N ASP A 74 -4.12 -10.37 22.17
CA ASP A 74 -5.54 -10.51 22.46
C ASP A 74 -6.12 -9.15 22.82
N VAL A 75 -6.82 -8.56 21.85
CA VAL A 75 -7.55 -7.29 22.03
C VAL A 75 -8.58 -7.45 23.15
N ASN A 76 -9.18 -8.65 23.30
CA ASN A 76 -10.18 -8.92 24.32
C ASN A 76 -9.59 -9.05 25.73
N ALA A 77 -8.30 -9.25 25.86
CA ALA A 77 -7.58 -9.27 27.15
C ALA A 77 -6.86 -7.95 27.46
N SER A 78 -6.97 -6.94 26.58
CA SER A 78 -6.25 -5.67 26.72
C SER A 78 -7.14 -4.54 27.25
N SER A 79 -6.51 -3.42 27.64
CA SER A 79 -7.20 -2.20 28.07
C SER A 79 -8.13 -1.59 27.02
N VAL A 80 -8.00 -2.01 25.75
CA VAL A 80 -8.88 -1.60 24.63
C VAL A 80 -10.35 -1.91 24.93
N ILE A 81 -10.66 -3.02 25.61
CA ILE A 81 -12.03 -3.33 26.08
C ILE A 81 -12.60 -2.25 27.00
N LYS A 82 -11.72 -1.58 27.76
CA LYS A 82 -12.10 -0.48 28.66
C LYS A 82 -12.26 0.85 27.91
N GLY A 83 -12.07 0.88 26.58
CA GLY A 83 -12.16 2.07 25.77
C GLY A 83 -10.86 2.88 25.65
N GLU A 84 -9.69 2.26 25.93
CA GLU A 84 -8.41 2.91 25.74
C GLU A 84 -8.18 3.17 24.24
N SER A 85 -7.77 4.40 23.91
CA SER A 85 -7.47 4.80 22.54
C SER A 85 -6.14 4.23 22.05
N LEU A 86 -6.00 4.07 20.72
CA LEU A 86 -4.70 3.71 20.14
C LEU A 86 -3.63 4.75 20.48
N ALA A 87 -3.99 6.03 20.48
CA ALA A 87 -3.09 7.12 20.81
C ALA A 87 -2.51 7.01 22.23
N ASP A 88 -3.32 6.61 23.21
CA ASP A 88 -2.85 6.44 24.59
C ASP A 88 -2.04 5.13 24.71
N THR A 89 -2.51 4.04 24.12
CA THR A 89 -1.77 2.78 24.12
C THR A 89 -0.35 2.94 23.57
N VAL A 90 -0.17 3.62 22.42
CA VAL A 90 1.17 3.76 21.83
C VAL A 90 2.08 4.69 22.61
N ARG A 91 1.53 5.68 23.33
CA ARG A 91 2.30 6.52 24.26
C ARG A 91 2.86 5.70 25.44
N VAL A 92 1.98 4.88 26.05
CA VAL A 92 2.37 4.06 27.19
C VAL A 92 3.35 2.97 26.78
N ILE A 93 2.99 2.16 25.79
CA ILE A 93 3.85 1.05 25.34
C ILE A 93 5.14 1.56 24.69
N GLY A 94 5.09 2.71 24.00
CA GLY A 94 6.29 3.34 23.44
C GLY A 94 7.29 3.82 24.50
N SER A 95 6.85 4.02 25.76
CA SER A 95 7.77 4.29 26.87
C SER A 95 8.48 3.03 27.41
N TYR A 96 8.03 1.84 27.00
CA TYR A 96 8.58 0.55 27.42
C TYR A 96 9.46 -0.10 26.33
N ALA A 97 9.43 0.42 25.11
CA ALA A 97 10.07 -0.19 23.95
C ALA A 97 10.86 0.83 23.13
N ASP A 98 11.76 0.34 22.26
CA ASP A 98 12.54 1.14 21.32
C ASP A 98 11.91 1.20 19.91
N VAL A 99 10.97 0.31 19.64
CA VAL A 99 10.20 0.26 18.38
C VAL A 99 8.85 -0.39 18.60
N LEU A 100 7.80 0.15 17.96
CA LEU A 100 6.46 -0.46 17.95
C LEU A 100 6.19 -1.11 16.59
N ILE A 101 5.74 -2.35 16.59
CA ILE A 101 5.28 -3.06 15.40
C ILE A 101 3.74 -3.16 15.51
N VAL A 102 3.05 -2.36 14.70
CA VAL A 102 1.60 -2.18 14.82
C VAL A 102 0.88 -2.85 13.66
N ARG A 103 -0.09 -3.72 13.97
CA ARG A 103 -1.06 -4.24 13.01
C ARG A 103 -2.47 -3.94 13.47
N HIS A 104 -3.28 -3.32 12.61
CA HIS A 104 -4.59 -2.82 13.00
C HIS A 104 -5.66 -3.10 11.93
N ILE A 105 -6.92 -3.18 12.37
CA ILE A 105 -8.06 -3.37 11.47
C ILE A 105 -8.47 -2.07 10.74
N TRP A 106 -8.13 -0.90 11.31
CA TRP A 106 -8.50 0.40 10.74
C TRP A 106 -7.37 0.98 9.88
N GLU A 107 -7.76 1.49 8.73
CA GLU A 107 -6.85 2.15 7.78
C GLU A 107 -6.32 3.47 8.35
N GLY A 108 -5.00 3.68 8.23
CA GLY A 108 -4.33 4.84 8.81
C GLY A 108 -4.00 4.73 10.29
N ALA A 109 -4.31 3.61 10.95
CA ALA A 109 -3.99 3.39 12.35
C ALA A 109 -2.49 3.46 12.64
N ALA A 110 -1.65 2.89 11.75
CA ALA A 110 -0.21 2.96 11.88
C ALA A 110 0.30 4.42 11.79
N LYS A 111 -0.36 5.26 10.96
CA LYS A 111 -0.05 6.70 10.87
C LYS A 111 -0.39 7.41 12.16
N LEU A 112 -1.59 7.18 12.70
CA LEU A 112 -1.96 7.73 14.00
C LEU A 112 -0.99 7.28 15.11
N ALA A 113 -0.65 5.98 15.14
CA ALA A 113 0.33 5.46 16.08
C ALA A 113 1.67 6.21 15.99
N SER A 114 2.17 6.49 14.79
CA SER A 114 3.43 7.22 14.60
C SER A 114 3.38 8.69 15.00
N GLU A 115 2.19 9.31 15.01
CA GLU A 115 2.02 10.71 15.47
C GLU A 115 2.07 10.84 17.00
N TYR A 116 1.75 9.76 17.72
CA TYR A 116 1.66 9.77 19.17
C TYR A 116 2.74 8.94 19.89
N SER A 117 3.39 8.01 19.19
CA SER A 117 4.45 7.20 19.76
C SER A 117 5.74 8.02 19.98
N PRO A 118 6.41 7.87 21.14
CA PRO A 118 7.73 8.45 21.39
C PRO A 118 8.87 7.70 20.66
N VAL A 119 8.60 6.54 20.09
CA VAL A 119 9.56 5.68 19.38
C VAL A 119 9.07 5.34 17.97
N PRO A 120 9.96 4.90 17.07
CA PRO A 120 9.57 4.52 15.72
C PRO A 120 8.44 3.47 15.69
N VAL A 121 7.57 3.59 14.69
CA VAL A 121 6.48 2.66 14.41
C VAL A 121 6.70 1.97 13.07
N ILE A 122 6.57 0.64 13.04
CA ILE A 122 6.57 -0.16 11.82
C ILE A 122 5.15 -0.66 11.55
N ASN A 123 4.60 -0.32 10.39
CA ASN A 123 3.30 -0.81 9.95
C ASN A 123 3.39 -2.28 9.53
N ALA A 124 2.76 -3.17 10.30
CA ALA A 124 2.62 -4.59 10.01
C ALA A 124 1.27 -4.95 9.34
N GLY A 125 0.60 -3.95 8.77
CA GLY A 125 -0.67 -4.01 8.06
C GLY A 125 -1.78 -3.24 8.76
N ASP A 126 -2.41 -2.29 8.06
CA ASP A 126 -3.51 -1.47 8.55
C ASP A 126 -4.73 -1.55 7.62
N GLY A 127 -5.72 -2.32 8.01
CA GLY A 127 -6.96 -2.52 7.24
C GLY A 127 -6.72 -3.00 5.80
N SER A 128 -7.30 -2.31 4.83
CA SER A 128 -7.10 -2.54 3.39
C SER A 128 -6.11 -1.55 2.77
N HIS A 129 -5.41 -0.76 3.57
CA HIS A 129 -4.55 0.34 3.13
C HIS A 129 -3.17 -0.14 2.69
N GLU A 130 -2.25 -0.42 3.64
CA GLU A 130 -0.88 -0.80 3.31
C GLU A 130 -0.32 -1.93 4.18
N HIS A 131 0.69 -2.62 3.65
CA HIS A 131 1.51 -3.57 4.39
C HIS A 131 2.97 -3.51 3.89
N PRO A 132 3.73 -2.44 4.21
CA PRO A 132 5.05 -2.19 3.64
C PRO A 132 6.03 -3.33 3.88
N THR A 133 5.96 -4.01 5.02
CA THR A 133 6.87 -5.11 5.32
C THR A 133 6.59 -6.39 4.52
N GLN A 134 5.34 -6.60 4.05
CA GLN A 134 5.05 -7.68 3.11
C GLN A 134 5.55 -7.30 1.72
N THR A 135 5.36 -6.05 1.32
CA THR A 135 5.90 -5.54 0.04
C THR A 135 7.40 -5.72 -0.04
N LEU A 136 8.16 -5.42 1.02
CA LEU A 136 9.60 -5.68 1.07
C LEU A 136 9.94 -7.17 0.88
N CYS A 137 9.18 -8.07 1.52
CA CYS A 137 9.37 -9.51 1.34
C CYS A 137 9.10 -9.95 -0.10
N ASP A 138 8.05 -9.41 -0.72
CA ASP A 138 7.66 -9.76 -2.08
C ASP A 138 8.69 -9.25 -3.09
N LEU A 139 9.12 -8.00 -2.97
CA LEU A 139 10.18 -7.41 -3.79
C LEU A 139 11.50 -8.17 -3.65
N TYR A 140 11.89 -8.51 -2.42
CA TYR A 140 13.11 -9.27 -2.16
C TYR A 140 13.06 -10.65 -2.79
N THR A 141 11.90 -11.30 -2.74
CA THR A 141 11.69 -12.60 -3.38
C THR A 141 11.80 -12.48 -4.89
N LEU A 142 11.14 -11.49 -5.51
CA LEU A 142 11.25 -11.22 -6.94
C LEU A 142 12.69 -10.88 -7.35
N ARG A 143 13.38 -10.02 -6.60
CA ARG A 143 14.79 -9.68 -6.85
C ARG A 143 15.69 -10.92 -6.76
N SER A 144 15.50 -11.74 -5.73
CA SER A 144 16.28 -12.98 -5.56
C SER A 144 16.08 -13.95 -6.71
N HIS A 145 14.94 -13.88 -7.38
CA HIS A 145 14.55 -14.77 -8.48
C HIS A 145 14.99 -14.28 -9.84
N HIS A 146 14.81 -12.98 -10.10
CA HIS A 146 15.10 -12.35 -11.39
C HIS A 146 16.43 -11.56 -11.43
N GLY A 147 17.12 -11.45 -10.30
CA GLY A 147 18.37 -10.68 -10.19
C GLY A 147 18.14 -9.16 -10.09
N SER A 148 17.14 -8.62 -10.78
CA SER A 148 16.79 -7.20 -10.79
C SER A 148 15.27 -7.02 -10.82
N LEU A 149 14.80 -5.92 -10.21
CA LEU A 149 13.40 -5.50 -10.32
C LEU A 149 13.16 -4.57 -11.52
N ARG A 150 14.21 -3.96 -12.04
CA ARG A 150 14.12 -2.97 -13.11
C ARG A 150 13.72 -3.63 -14.43
N GLY A 151 12.70 -3.06 -15.06
CA GLY A 151 12.19 -3.50 -16.35
C GLY A 151 11.33 -4.76 -16.31
N LEU A 152 11.12 -5.35 -15.13
CA LEU A 152 10.18 -6.48 -14.99
C LEU A 152 8.79 -6.08 -15.45
N LYS A 153 8.11 -6.99 -16.11
CA LYS A 153 6.68 -6.89 -16.44
C LYS A 153 5.88 -7.73 -15.46
N VAL A 154 5.10 -7.07 -14.61
CA VAL A 154 4.36 -7.73 -13.53
C VAL A 154 2.86 -7.52 -13.74
N ALA A 155 2.13 -8.60 -13.98
CA ALA A 155 0.67 -8.58 -14.07
C ALA A 155 0.06 -8.76 -12.67
N ILE A 156 -0.80 -7.84 -12.25
CA ILE A 156 -1.55 -7.89 -10.99
C ILE A 156 -3.02 -8.08 -11.33
N CYS A 157 -3.59 -9.22 -10.91
CA CYS A 157 -4.87 -9.73 -11.35
C CYS A 157 -5.83 -9.93 -10.19
N GLY A 158 -7.14 -9.72 -10.41
CA GLY A 158 -8.22 -10.08 -9.48
C GLY A 158 -8.82 -8.93 -8.72
N ASP A 159 -8.97 -9.04 -7.39
CA ASP A 159 -9.48 -7.97 -6.53
C ASP A 159 -8.42 -6.90 -6.32
N LEU A 160 -8.43 -5.89 -7.18
CA LEU A 160 -7.52 -4.76 -7.11
C LEU A 160 -8.07 -3.64 -6.23
N GLN A 161 -9.34 -3.68 -5.88
CA GLN A 161 -9.98 -2.64 -5.06
C GLN A 161 -9.60 -2.75 -3.58
N HIS A 162 -9.58 -3.97 -3.03
CA HIS A 162 -9.39 -4.20 -1.59
C HIS A 162 -8.02 -4.80 -1.25
N GLY A 163 -7.16 -4.97 -2.25
CA GLY A 163 -5.87 -5.62 -2.13
C GLY A 163 -4.78 -4.70 -1.58
N ARG A 164 -4.69 -4.49 -0.23
CA ARG A 164 -3.63 -3.65 0.37
C ARG A 164 -2.22 -4.00 -0.10
N THR A 165 -1.93 -5.28 -0.27
CA THR A 165 -0.62 -5.74 -0.74
C THR A 165 -0.39 -5.41 -2.21
N THR A 166 -1.45 -5.37 -3.02
CA THR A 166 -1.35 -5.02 -4.45
C THR A 166 -1.06 -3.54 -4.64
N HIS A 167 -1.64 -2.66 -3.83
CA HIS A 167 -1.40 -1.22 -3.91
C HIS A 167 0.06 -0.89 -3.54
N SER A 168 0.52 -1.31 -2.36
CA SER A 168 1.90 -1.11 -1.92
C SER A 168 2.91 -1.74 -2.88
N LEU A 169 2.62 -2.93 -3.41
CA LEU A 169 3.49 -3.62 -4.37
C LEU A 169 3.57 -2.84 -5.70
N ALA A 170 2.43 -2.35 -6.21
CA ALA A 170 2.40 -1.56 -7.44
C ALA A 170 3.22 -0.27 -7.32
N PHE A 171 3.11 0.45 -6.20
CA PHE A 171 3.91 1.65 -5.93
C PHE A 171 5.40 1.32 -5.90
N ALA A 172 5.78 0.28 -5.19
CA ALA A 172 7.17 -0.11 -5.08
C ALA A 172 7.76 -0.57 -6.43
N LEU A 173 7.07 -1.44 -7.16
CA LEU A 173 7.49 -1.91 -8.49
C LEU A 173 7.66 -0.73 -9.46
N ALA A 174 6.71 0.21 -9.48
CA ALA A 174 6.77 1.40 -10.31
C ALA A 174 8.04 2.22 -10.04
N ARG A 175 8.40 2.41 -8.77
CA ARG A 175 9.60 3.13 -8.37
C ARG A 175 10.89 2.45 -8.80
N PHE A 176 10.91 1.12 -8.84
CA PHE A 176 12.02 0.35 -9.39
C PHE A 176 12.07 0.32 -10.93
N GLY A 177 11.12 1.00 -11.60
CA GLY A 177 11.05 1.04 -13.05
C GLY A 177 10.51 -0.26 -13.67
N ALA A 178 9.72 -1.03 -12.93
CA ALA A 178 8.99 -2.16 -13.46
C ALA A 178 7.73 -1.69 -14.21
N ASN A 179 7.28 -2.46 -15.19
CA ASN A 179 6.03 -2.24 -15.91
C ASN A 179 4.91 -2.98 -15.20
N VAL A 180 3.92 -2.24 -14.72
CA VAL A 180 2.78 -2.84 -13.99
C VAL A 180 1.58 -2.97 -14.92
N ILE A 181 1.03 -4.20 -15.00
CA ILE A 181 -0.13 -4.53 -15.82
C ILE A 181 -1.28 -4.89 -14.89
N PHE A 182 -2.35 -4.11 -14.89
CA PHE A 182 -3.53 -4.37 -14.09
C PHE A 182 -4.58 -5.14 -14.88
N VAL A 183 -5.02 -6.27 -14.33
CA VAL A 183 -6.09 -7.11 -14.89
C VAL A 183 -7.17 -7.28 -13.82
N PRO A 184 -8.08 -6.30 -13.68
CA PRO A 184 -9.09 -6.33 -12.63
C PRO A 184 -10.15 -7.41 -12.88
N GLY A 185 -10.68 -7.99 -11.80
CA GLY A 185 -11.93 -8.73 -11.81
C GLY A 185 -13.15 -7.83 -11.99
N ASP A 186 -14.29 -8.43 -12.34
CA ASP A 186 -15.54 -7.69 -12.47
C ASP A 186 -15.88 -6.95 -11.17
N GLY A 187 -16.05 -5.63 -11.28
CA GLY A 187 -16.36 -4.76 -10.14
C GLY A 187 -15.17 -4.47 -9.21
N ASN A 188 -13.98 -5.06 -9.44
CA ASN A 188 -12.81 -4.94 -8.55
C ASN A 188 -11.69 -4.08 -9.17
N GLN A 189 -12.05 -2.97 -9.75
CA GLN A 189 -11.11 -2.05 -10.39
C GLN A 189 -10.11 -1.49 -9.39
N ILE A 190 -8.88 -1.26 -9.87
CA ILE A 190 -7.88 -0.54 -9.07
C ILE A 190 -8.41 0.86 -8.71
N PRO A 191 -8.30 1.30 -7.46
CA PRO A 191 -8.78 2.63 -7.07
C PRO A 191 -8.15 3.74 -7.88
N SER A 192 -8.95 4.73 -8.27
CA SER A 192 -8.48 5.83 -9.12
C SER A 192 -7.34 6.64 -8.49
N TYR A 193 -7.27 6.72 -7.16
CA TYR A 193 -6.15 7.38 -6.47
C TYR A 193 -4.83 6.62 -6.64
N VAL A 194 -4.88 5.28 -6.66
CA VAL A 194 -3.68 4.45 -6.90
C VAL A 194 -3.14 4.71 -8.30
N LEU A 195 -4.03 4.70 -9.30
CA LEU A 195 -3.63 4.98 -10.69
C LEU A 195 -3.02 6.38 -10.83
N ARG A 196 -3.67 7.40 -10.25
CA ARG A 196 -3.13 8.77 -10.30
C ARG A 196 -1.75 8.87 -9.66
N ARG A 197 -1.55 8.25 -8.52
CA ARG A 197 -0.24 8.23 -7.87
C ARG A 197 0.81 7.57 -8.77
N LEU A 198 0.48 6.43 -9.36
CA LEU A 198 1.38 5.74 -10.28
C LEU A 198 1.75 6.60 -11.49
N GLU A 199 0.76 7.26 -12.11
CA GLU A 199 0.95 8.08 -13.31
C GLU A 199 1.62 9.43 -13.01
N GLN A 200 1.19 10.13 -11.95
CA GLN A 200 1.58 11.52 -11.69
C GLN A 200 2.75 11.66 -10.71
N GLU A 201 2.84 10.79 -9.70
CA GLU A 201 3.88 10.88 -8.67
C GLU A 201 5.09 9.99 -9.02
N TYR A 202 4.85 8.80 -9.62
CA TYR A 202 5.92 7.86 -9.96
C TYR A 202 6.28 7.82 -11.45
N HIS A 203 5.51 8.50 -12.30
CA HIS A 203 5.66 8.47 -13.77
C HIS A 203 5.76 7.04 -14.32
N ALA A 204 4.99 6.13 -13.72
CA ALA A 204 5.05 4.71 -13.98
C ALA A 204 4.47 4.36 -15.36
N GLN A 205 5.06 3.36 -15.98
CA GLN A 205 4.45 2.72 -17.15
C GLN A 205 3.41 1.72 -16.66
N ILE A 206 2.14 2.06 -16.83
CA ILE A 206 1.00 1.21 -16.45
C ILE A 206 0.24 0.78 -17.69
N GLN A 207 -0.19 -0.49 -17.68
CA GLN A 207 -1.12 -1.04 -18.68
C GLN A 207 -2.38 -1.50 -17.96
N ARG A 208 -3.52 -1.39 -18.63
CA ARG A 208 -4.80 -1.90 -18.13
C ARG A 208 -5.30 -2.87 -19.17
N GLU A 209 -5.46 -4.10 -18.76
CA GLU A 209 -5.82 -5.19 -19.65
C GLU A 209 -7.14 -5.83 -19.22
N SER A 210 -7.80 -6.47 -20.15
CA SER A 210 -9.01 -7.25 -19.90
C SER A 210 -8.69 -8.70 -19.57
N LEU A 211 -9.71 -9.46 -19.18
CA LEU A 211 -9.62 -10.89 -18.98
C LEU A 211 -9.06 -11.64 -20.20
N GLY A 212 -9.35 -11.17 -21.40
CA GLY A 212 -8.83 -11.72 -22.64
C GLY A 212 -7.30 -11.65 -22.75
N PHE A 213 -6.66 -10.72 -22.07
CA PHE A 213 -5.20 -10.64 -21.99
C PHE A 213 -4.61 -11.87 -21.29
N LEU A 214 -5.19 -12.31 -20.15
CA LEU A 214 -4.72 -13.51 -19.46
C LEU A 214 -4.90 -14.75 -20.32
N SER A 215 -6.06 -14.89 -20.98
CA SER A 215 -6.28 -16.01 -21.92
C SER A 215 -5.27 -15.98 -23.05
N ALA A 216 -4.95 -14.80 -23.59
CA ALA A 216 -3.96 -14.65 -24.65
C ALA A 216 -2.53 -14.98 -24.17
N LEU A 217 -2.16 -14.60 -22.94
CA LEU A 217 -0.88 -15.00 -22.33
C LEU A 217 -0.75 -16.51 -22.25
N PHE A 218 -1.86 -17.21 -21.95
CA PHE A 218 -1.86 -18.66 -21.77
C PHE A 218 -2.15 -19.44 -23.06
N ASP A 219 -2.83 -18.86 -24.06
CA ASP A 219 -3.28 -19.53 -25.29
C ASP A 219 -2.29 -19.54 -26.47
N ASN A 220 -1.15 -18.88 -26.34
CA ASN A 220 -0.11 -18.80 -27.39
C ASN A 220 -0.64 -18.45 -28.81
N ARG A 221 -1.71 -17.67 -28.90
CA ARG A 221 -2.14 -17.14 -30.19
C ARG A 221 -1.27 -15.94 -30.52
N GLN A 222 -0.29 -16.18 -31.42
CA GLN A 222 0.51 -15.19 -32.14
C GLN A 222 0.21 -13.71 -31.77
N THR A 223 0.73 -13.24 -30.68
CA THR A 223 0.97 -11.82 -30.53
C THR A 223 2.41 -11.61 -31.01
N SER A 224 2.53 -11.18 -32.23
CA SER A 224 3.80 -10.81 -32.89
C SER A 224 4.48 -9.57 -32.26
N SER A 225 4.10 -9.21 -31.05
CA SER A 225 4.65 -8.08 -30.32
C SER A 225 5.22 -8.56 -28.98
N GLU A 226 6.36 -7.98 -28.59
CA GLU A 226 6.98 -8.13 -27.27
C GLU A 226 6.03 -7.77 -26.10
N SER A 227 4.82 -7.27 -26.37
CA SER A 227 3.81 -6.86 -25.42
C SER A 227 3.14 -8.05 -24.68
N GLY A 228 3.23 -9.27 -25.19
CA GLY A 228 2.53 -10.44 -24.64
C GLY A 228 3.31 -11.26 -23.60
N THR A 229 4.50 -10.86 -23.17
CA THR A 229 5.29 -11.59 -22.15
C THR A 229 5.22 -10.90 -20.80
N VAL A 230 5.17 -11.68 -19.71
CA VAL A 230 5.28 -11.19 -18.33
C VAL A 230 6.33 -11.99 -17.57
N ASP A 231 6.99 -11.34 -16.61
CA ASP A 231 8.01 -11.97 -15.78
C ASP A 231 7.42 -12.49 -14.45
N ALA A 232 6.31 -11.88 -14.01
CA ALA A 232 5.58 -12.34 -12.84
C ALA A 232 4.06 -12.08 -12.98
N ILE A 233 3.27 -12.99 -12.42
CA ILE A 233 1.82 -12.86 -12.29
C ILE A 233 1.47 -12.89 -10.81
N TYR A 234 0.87 -11.82 -10.33
CA TYR A 234 0.36 -11.68 -8.98
C TYR A 234 -1.15 -11.88 -9.00
N VAL A 235 -1.62 -13.00 -8.48
CA VAL A 235 -3.03 -13.42 -8.56
C VAL A 235 -3.70 -13.21 -7.21
N THR A 236 -4.67 -12.30 -7.17
CA THR A 236 -5.54 -12.05 -6.02
C THR A 236 -6.92 -12.70 -6.23
N PRO A 237 -7.76 -12.85 -5.19
CA PRO A 237 -9.11 -13.34 -5.36
C PRO A 237 -9.92 -12.53 -6.38
N GLY A 238 -10.89 -13.19 -7.04
CA GLY A 238 -11.76 -12.57 -8.02
C GLY A 238 -11.83 -13.35 -9.33
N GLU A 239 -12.60 -12.91 -10.29
CA GLU A 239 -12.83 -13.61 -11.56
C GLU A 239 -11.54 -13.80 -12.39
N PRO A 240 -10.64 -12.82 -12.54
CA PRO A 240 -9.35 -13.04 -13.17
C PRO A 240 -8.48 -14.08 -12.48
N HIS A 241 -8.60 -14.23 -11.16
CA HIS A 241 -7.94 -15.32 -10.46
C HIS A 241 -8.45 -16.68 -10.96
N GLN A 242 -9.75 -16.83 -11.11
CA GLN A 242 -10.34 -18.06 -11.65
C GLN A 242 -9.85 -18.33 -13.07
N LEU A 243 -9.84 -17.32 -13.94
CA LEU A 243 -9.36 -17.44 -15.31
C LEU A 243 -7.86 -17.76 -15.35
N ALA A 244 -7.05 -17.09 -14.55
CA ALA A 244 -5.63 -17.40 -14.46
C ALA A 244 -5.42 -18.84 -14.01
N MET A 245 -6.13 -19.30 -12.97
CA MET A 245 -6.02 -20.66 -12.47
C MET A 245 -6.59 -21.68 -13.45
N THR A 246 -7.75 -21.41 -14.07
CA THR A 246 -8.33 -22.27 -15.11
C THR A 246 -7.41 -22.36 -16.32
N SER A 247 -6.78 -21.26 -16.72
CA SER A 247 -5.80 -21.25 -17.80
C SER A 247 -4.53 -21.98 -17.41
N LEU A 248 -4.14 -21.98 -16.13
CA LEU A 248 -3.06 -22.79 -15.60
C LEU A 248 -3.42 -24.30 -15.59
N GLU A 249 -4.68 -24.65 -15.32
CA GLU A 249 -5.17 -26.03 -15.31
C GLU A 249 -5.64 -26.51 -16.69
N GLY A 250 -6.06 -25.60 -17.57
CA GLY A 250 -6.69 -25.94 -18.88
C GLY A 250 -5.73 -26.03 -20.04
N THR A 251 -5.98 -27.01 -20.87
CA THR A 251 -5.41 -27.34 -22.18
C THR A 251 -4.14 -26.63 -22.65
N ALA A 252 -3.11 -27.42 -22.71
CA ALA A 252 -1.75 -27.18 -23.16
C ALA A 252 -1.59 -26.25 -24.35
N ARG A 253 -1.02 -25.07 -24.13
CA ARG A 253 -0.29 -24.29 -25.14
C ARG A 253 0.80 -23.48 -24.51
N GLU A 254 1.94 -23.37 -25.20
CA GLU A 254 3.22 -22.89 -24.70
C GLU A 254 3.19 -21.48 -24.11
N PHE A 255 3.63 -21.33 -22.85
CA PHE A 255 4.03 -20.03 -22.31
C PHE A 255 5.28 -19.53 -23.04
N ARG A 256 5.25 -18.36 -23.56
CA ARG A 256 6.49 -17.65 -23.90
C ARG A 256 6.89 -16.79 -22.71
N VAL A 257 7.82 -17.32 -21.93
CA VAL A 257 8.60 -16.55 -20.97
C VAL A 257 9.70 -15.82 -21.74
N ARG A 258 10.05 -14.64 -21.31
CA ARG A 258 11.15 -13.89 -21.89
C ARG A 258 12.46 -14.66 -21.63
N ASN A 259 13.14 -15.14 -22.70
CA ASN A 259 14.48 -15.71 -22.66
C ASN A 259 14.71 -16.90 -21.69
N ASP A 260 13.89 -17.94 -21.68
CA ASP A 260 14.02 -19.11 -20.80
C ASP A 260 14.08 -18.79 -19.29
N GLU A 261 13.74 -17.59 -18.89
CA GLU A 261 13.71 -17.15 -17.49
C GLU A 261 12.46 -17.66 -16.77
N ALA A 262 12.57 -17.84 -15.45
CA ALA A 262 11.50 -18.41 -14.65
C ALA A 262 10.35 -17.39 -14.46
N LEU A 263 9.14 -17.78 -14.81
CA LEU A 263 7.93 -17.04 -14.49
C LEU A 263 7.60 -17.19 -12.99
N ALA A 264 7.50 -16.10 -12.26
CA ALA A 264 7.02 -16.12 -10.89
C ALA A 264 5.49 -16.04 -10.86
N ILE A 265 4.84 -17.04 -10.28
CA ILE A 265 3.38 -17.03 -10.05
C ILE A 265 3.14 -16.85 -8.55
N TYR A 266 2.60 -15.71 -8.18
CA TYR A 266 2.27 -15.37 -6.81
C TYR A 266 0.76 -15.49 -6.60
N ILE A 267 0.32 -16.48 -5.82
CA ILE A 267 -1.08 -16.74 -5.55
C ILE A 267 -1.42 -16.23 -4.14
N THR A 268 -2.50 -15.47 -3.98
CA THR A 268 -2.94 -15.01 -2.67
C THR A 268 -4.16 -15.80 -2.17
N ARG A 269 -4.33 -15.83 -0.86
CA ARG A 269 -5.40 -16.54 -0.17
C ARG A 269 -6.79 -16.03 -0.59
N LYS A 270 -7.72 -16.95 -0.81
CA LYS A 270 -9.15 -16.64 -0.93
C LYS A 270 -9.64 -16.04 0.39
N GLN A 271 -10.21 -14.85 0.33
CA GLN A 271 -10.78 -14.17 1.51
C GLN A 271 -12.26 -14.58 1.68
N LYS A 272 -12.50 -15.75 2.28
CA LYS A 272 -13.88 -16.27 2.51
C LYS A 272 -14.74 -15.29 3.31
N GLU A 273 -14.11 -14.55 4.21
CA GLU A 273 -14.73 -13.52 5.05
C GLU A 273 -15.26 -12.29 4.27
N ARG A 274 -14.78 -12.08 3.05
CA ARG A 274 -15.18 -10.97 2.17
C ARG A 274 -15.96 -11.42 0.94
N SER A 275 -15.95 -12.71 0.61
CA SER A 275 -16.54 -13.29 -0.61
C SER A 275 -17.94 -13.86 -0.42
N ALA A 276 -18.69 -13.42 0.60
CA ALA A 276 -20.10 -13.74 0.67
C ALA A 276 -20.84 -13.01 -0.46
N ASP A 277 -20.96 -13.68 -1.62
CA ASP A 277 -21.89 -13.31 -2.64
C ASP A 277 -23.29 -13.26 -2.01
N LYS A 278 -24.05 -12.19 -2.33
CA LYS A 278 -25.46 -12.03 -1.90
C LYS A 278 -26.35 -13.18 -2.36
N SER A 279 -25.86 -14.07 -3.23
CA SER A 279 -26.58 -15.25 -3.76
C SER A 279 -26.21 -16.56 -3.09
N GLY A 280 -25.23 -16.62 -2.19
CA GLY A 280 -24.84 -17.85 -1.48
C GLY A 280 -24.18 -18.94 -2.36
N ARG A 281 -23.86 -18.67 -3.63
CA ARG A 281 -23.14 -19.60 -4.50
C ARG A 281 -21.63 -19.51 -4.20
N ALA A 282 -21.09 -20.63 -3.68
CA ALA A 282 -19.65 -20.84 -3.66
C ALA A 282 -19.17 -20.95 -5.11
N LEU A 283 -18.62 -19.89 -5.66
CA LEU A 283 -17.90 -19.94 -6.94
C LEU A 283 -16.75 -20.94 -6.78
N GLY A 284 -16.71 -21.95 -7.63
CA GLY A 284 -15.63 -22.94 -7.65
C GLY A 284 -14.30 -22.24 -7.81
N TYR A 285 -13.48 -22.28 -6.80
CA TYR A 285 -12.16 -21.67 -6.78
C TYR A 285 -11.17 -22.70 -7.32
N PRO A 286 -10.51 -22.49 -8.47
CA PRO A 286 -9.56 -23.46 -8.99
C PRO A 286 -8.40 -23.63 -8.02
N THR A 287 -7.95 -24.87 -7.87
CA THR A 287 -6.85 -25.25 -6.99
C THR A 287 -5.64 -25.65 -7.85
N LEU A 288 -4.49 -25.00 -7.64
CA LEU A 288 -3.25 -25.46 -8.26
C LEU A 288 -2.84 -26.80 -7.64
N ARG A 289 -2.66 -27.83 -8.49
CA ARG A 289 -2.37 -29.22 -8.10
C ARG A 289 -1.08 -29.72 -8.74
N ALA A 290 -0.51 -30.79 -8.19
CA ALA A 290 0.69 -31.42 -8.74
C ALA A 290 0.48 -31.89 -10.19
N ASP A 291 -0.73 -32.32 -10.54
CA ASP A 291 -1.04 -32.75 -11.93
C ASP A 291 -0.96 -31.56 -12.91
N THR A 292 -1.36 -30.36 -12.50
CA THR A 292 -1.20 -29.15 -13.31
C THR A 292 0.28 -28.90 -13.63
N LEU A 293 1.17 -29.16 -12.69
CA LEU A 293 2.60 -28.93 -12.82
C LEU A 293 3.34 -29.93 -13.71
N LYS A 294 2.69 -31.04 -14.15
CA LYS A 294 3.25 -32.00 -15.11
C LYS A 294 3.32 -31.42 -16.52
N ASP A 295 2.53 -30.40 -16.82
CA ASP A 295 2.56 -29.75 -18.12
C ASP A 295 3.91 -29.04 -18.34
N SER A 296 4.46 -29.20 -19.55
CA SER A 296 5.77 -28.65 -19.94
C SER A 296 5.84 -27.13 -19.83
N ARG A 297 4.69 -26.44 -19.91
CA ARG A 297 4.57 -24.98 -19.73
C ARG A 297 5.03 -24.51 -18.37
N PHE A 298 4.90 -25.37 -17.36
CA PHE A 298 5.28 -25.04 -15.97
C PHE A 298 6.72 -25.46 -15.63
N LYS A 299 7.50 -25.88 -16.62
CA LYS A 299 8.86 -26.39 -16.37
C LYS A 299 9.72 -25.39 -15.59
N ASN A 300 9.62 -24.12 -15.92
CA ASN A 300 10.49 -23.05 -15.38
C ASN A 300 9.71 -22.03 -14.53
N ILE A 301 8.56 -22.39 -13.95
CA ILE A 301 7.84 -21.48 -13.04
C ILE A 301 8.37 -21.56 -11.61
N SER A 302 8.08 -20.51 -10.85
CA SER A 302 8.21 -20.48 -9.40
C SER A 302 6.88 -20.15 -8.78
N ILE A 303 6.44 -20.96 -7.83
CA ILE A 303 5.16 -20.82 -7.16
C ILE A 303 5.40 -20.13 -5.82
N LEU A 304 4.79 -18.97 -5.66
CA LEU A 304 4.86 -18.12 -4.48
C LEU A 304 3.49 -17.98 -3.83
N HIS A 305 3.46 -17.84 -2.50
CA HIS A 305 2.22 -17.66 -1.75
C HIS A 305 2.51 -17.00 -0.40
N PRO A 306 1.76 -15.95 0.03
CA PRO A 306 2.03 -15.26 1.30
C PRO A 306 1.62 -16.08 2.51
N LEU A 307 0.92 -17.20 2.31
CA LEU A 307 0.33 -18.04 3.36
C LEU A 307 -0.61 -17.26 4.31
N PRO A 308 -1.60 -17.88 4.97
CA PRO A 308 -1.96 -19.29 4.86
C PRO A 308 -2.67 -19.56 3.53
N ARG A 309 -2.43 -20.73 2.96
CA ARG A 309 -3.30 -21.24 1.91
C ARG A 309 -4.56 -21.86 2.51
N VAL A 310 -5.61 -21.93 1.68
CA VAL A 310 -6.87 -22.62 2.02
C VAL A 310 -7.15 -23.68 0.96
N ASP A 311 -7.76 -23.28 -0.17
CA ASP A 311 -8.17 -24.19 -1.23
C ASP A 311 -7.45 -23.90 -2.56
N GLU A 312 -6.79 -22.74 -2.69
CA GLU A 312 -6.18 -22.26 -3.92
C GLU A 312 -4.86 -22.95 -4.28
N LEU A 313 -4.24 -23.62 -3.32
CA LEU A 313 -2.98 -24.31 -3.48
C LEU A 313 -3.04 -25.65 -2.76
N SER A 314 -3.03 -26.75 -3.52
CA SER A 314 -3.12 -28.11 -2.99
C SER A 314 -1.85 -28.52 -2.24
N PRO A 315 -1.97 -29.28 -1.13
CA PRO A 315 -0.79 -29.81 -0.43
C PRO A 315 0.12 -30.73 -1.26
N ASP A 316 -0.41 -31.32 -2.34
CA ASP A 316 0.35 -32.22 -3.20
C ASP A 316 1.43 -31.52 -4.04
N VAL A 317 1.44 -30.16 -4.06
CA VAL A 317 2.50 -29.38 -4.70
C VAL A 317 3.66 -29.02 -3.75
N ASP A 318 3.59 -29.38 -2.46
CA ASP A 318 4.59 -28.97 -1.45
C ASP A 318 5.98 -29.52 -1.74
N GLU A 319 6.07 -30.75 -2.23
CA GLU A 319 7.33 -31.43 -2.54
C GLU A 319 7.89 -31.06 -3.93
N ASP A 320 7.16 -30.28 -4.72
CA ASP A 320 7.64 -29.85 -6.03
C ASP A 320 8.73 -28.78 -5.84
N PRO A 321 9.91 -28.92 -6.47
CA PRO A 321 11.02 -27.96 -6.30
C PRO A 321 10.71 -26.54 -6.77
N ARG A 322 9.63 -26.35 -7.55
CA ARG A 322 9.12 -25.04 -7.98
C ARG A 322 8.30 -24.34 -6.91
N SER A 323 7.91 -25.06 -5.85
CA SER A 323 7.10 -24.54 -4.74
C SER A 323 7.97 -23.79 -3.74
N LEU A 324 8.13 -22.48 -3.94
CA LEU A 324 9.04 -21.65 -3.15
C LEU A 324 8.36 -20.89 -2.00
N TYR A 325 7.06 -21.07 -1.77
CA TYR A 325 6.30 -20.29 -0.79
C TYR A 325 6.73 -20.51 0.67
N PHE A 326 7.22 -21.69 1.04
CA PHE A 326 7.81 -21.88 2.38
C PHE A 326 9.17 -21.18 2.51
N GLN A 327 9.99 -21.23 1.45
CA GLN A 327 11.24 -20.47 1.40
C GLN A 327 10.96 -18.96 1.43
N GLN A 328 9.98 -18.48 0.64
CA GLN A 328 9.53 -17.09 0.67
C GLN A 328 9.12 -16.67 2.09
N ALA A 329 8.33 -17.49 2.79
CA ALA A 329 7.93 -17.19 4.17
C ALA A 329 9.15 -17.11 5.11
N ALA A 330 10.15 -17.98 4.92
CA ALA A 330 11.39 -17.95 5.68
C ALA A 330 12.24 -16.69 5.39
N LEU A 331 12.23 -16.19 4.14
CA LEU A 331 12.90 -14.93 3.76
C LEU A 331 12.33 -13.70 4.48
N GLY A 332 11.13 -13.80 5.01
CA GLY A 332 10.55 -12.76 5.84
C GLY A 332 11.33 -12.47 7.12
N ILE A 333 12.09 -13.43 7.65
CA ILE A 333 12.88 -13.22 8.88
C ILE A 333 14.10 -12.33 8.60
N PRO A 334 15.01 -12.64 7.66
CA PRO A 334 16.16 -11.78 7.38
C PRO A 334 15.75 -10.36 6.92
N ILE A 335 14.66 -10.22 6.17
CA ILE A 335 14.12 -8.89 5.81
C ILE A 335 13.69 -8.10 7.04
N ARG A 336 12.99 -8.74 7.98
CA ARG A 336 12.55 -8.08 9.23
C ARG A 336 13.71 -7.80 10.16
N MET A 337 14.72 -8.67 10.21
CA MET A 337 15.97 -8.41 10.92
C MET A 337 16.68 -7.19 10.32
N ALA A 338 16.82 -7.13 9.00
CA ALA A 338 17.44 -5.99 8.31
C ALA A 338 16.65 -4.69 8.54
N LEU A 339 15.33 -4.74 8.46
CA LEU A 339 14.47 -3.56 8.74
C LEU A 339 14.65 -3.07 10.18
N LEU A 340 14.61 -3.97 11.16
CA LEU A 340 14.86 -3.64 12.56
C LEU A 340 16.29 -3.13 12.79
N TRP A 341 17.28 -3.74 12.13
CA TRP A 341 18.68 -3.30 12.15
C TRP A 341 18.81 -1.82 11.79
N HIS A 342 18.18 -1.41 10.70
CA HIS A 342 18.22 -0.03 10.25
C HIS A 342 17.38 0.91 11.12
N VAL A 343 16.16 0.51 11.51
CA VAL A 343 15.24 1.36 12.32
C VAL A 343 15.82 1.60 13.72
N LEU A 344 16.42 0.58 14.32
CA LEU A 344 17.04 0.66 15.65
C LEU A 344 18.48 1.21 15.62
N GLY A 345 19.06 1.41 14.43
CA GLY A 345 20.43 1.93 14.29
C GLY A 345 21.50 0.99 14.83
N LEU A 346 21.39 -0.33 14.59
CA LEU A 346 22.29 -1.33 15.15
C LEU A 346 23.63 -1.45 14.38
N GLY A 347 23.74 -0.84 13.19
CA GLY A 347 24.97 -0.83 12.38
C GLY A 347 26.03 0.10 12.96
N GLU A 348 27.31 -0.30 12.83
CA GLU A 348 28.44 0.60 13.04
C GLU A 348 28.59 1.49 11.81
N GLY A 349 28.14 2.71 11.90
CA GLY A 349 28.30 3.69 10.83
C GLY A 349 27.26 4.78 10.96
N LYS A 350 27.71 5.98 10.83
CA LYS A 350 26.85 7.16 10.78
C LYS A 350 25.91 7.01 9.61
N ASP A 351 24.72 6.49 9.87
CA ASP A 351 23.62 6.76 8.96
C ASP A 351 23.59 8.28 8.80
N GLY A 352 23.90 8.76 7.60
CA GLY A 352 23.78 10.17 7.29
C GLY A 352 22.34 10.64 7.57
N PRO A 353 22.08 11.95 7.59
CA PRO A 353 20.72 12.43 7.81
C PRO A 353 19.77 11.66 6.87
N PRO A 354 18.59 11.26 7.36
CA PRO A 354 17.65 10.43 6.60
C PRO A 354 17.43 11.05 5.23
N LYS A 355 17.76 10.31 4.17
CA LYS A 355 17.49 10.74 2.79
C LYS A 355 15.98 10.94 2.66
N LYS A 356 15.57 12.05 2.07
CA LYS A 356 14.17 12.23 1.71
C LYS A 356 13.77 11.12 0.74
N PRO A 357 12.54 10.57 0.85
CA PRO A 357 12.01 9.63 -0.13
C PRO A 357 12.19 10.19 -1.56
N ASP A 358 12.49 9.32 -2.53
CA ASP A 358 12.70 9.71 -3.95
C ASP A 358 11.44 10.26 -4.62
N ILE A 359 10.33 10.16 -3.92
CA ILE A 359 9.05 10.68 -4.35
C ILE A 359 9.01 12.16 -4.00
N SER A 360 9.02 13.02 -5.02
CA SER A 360 8.50 14.35 -4.84
C SER A 360 6.98 14.21 -4.62
N ARG A 361 6.57 13.80 -3.42
CA ARG A 361 5.23 14.16 -2.99
C ARG A 361 5.24 15.68 -3.15
N ASN A 362 4.55 16.16 -4.19
CA ASN A 362 4.24 17.57 -4.26
C ASN A 362 3.79 17.89 -2.85
N ASP A 363 4.47 18.83 -2.16
CA ASP A 363 4.02 19.31 -0.87
C ASP A 363 2.67 19.99 -1.10
N GLY A 364 1.67 19.16 -1.42
CA GLY A 364 0.31 19.56 -1.70
C GLY A 364 -0.20 20.32 -0.49
N LEU A 365 -1.00 21.32 -0.72
CA LEU A 365 -1.53 22.13 0.34
C LEU A 365 -2.24 21.26 1.38
N LYS A 366 -1.68 21.14 2.57
CA LYS A 366 -2.26 20.40 3.68
C LYS A 366 -3.45 21.19 4.20
N TYR A 367 -4.59 20.55 4.21
CA TYR A 367 -5.84 21.15 4.65
C TYR A 367 -6.37 20.39 5.87
N THR A 368 -6.72 21.11 6.92
CA THR A 368 -7.32 20.54 8.13
C THR A 368 -8.70 21.15 8.32
N ASP A 369 -9.73 20.32 8.24
CA ASP A 369 -11.10 20.75 8.50
C ASP A 369 -11.84 19.66 9.28
N ASN A 370 -12.19 19.95 10.51
CA ASN A 370 -12.93 19.01 11.37
C ASN A 370 -14.38 18.78 10.90
N SER A 371 -14.91 19.60 10.00
CA SER A 371 -16.24 19.47 9.43
C SER A 371 -16.28 18.52 8.24
N PHE A 372 -15.14 18.17 7.65
CA PHE A 372 -15.05 17.31 6.48
C PHE A 372 -14.53 15.91 6.87
N GLU A 373 -15.44 14.99 7.14
CA GLU A 373 -15.10 13.61 7.50
C GLU A 373 -14.57 12.82 6.32
N CYS A 374 -13.62 11.91 6.56
CA CYS A 374 -13.16 10.97 5.56
C CYS A 374 -14.31 10.05 5.11
N GLU A 375 -14.49 9.85 3.79
CA GLU A 375 -15.54 8.99 3.26
C GLU A 375 -15.24 7.50 3.43
N ASN A 376 -14.00 7.15 3.73
CA ASN A 376 -13.65 5.78 4.05
C ASN A 376 -14.12 5.45 5.47
N GLU A 377 -15.17 4.64 5.58
CA GLU A 377 -15.77 4.24 6.86
C GLU A 377 -14.80 3.50 7.78
N THR A 378 -13.79 2.84 7.22
CA THR A 378 -12.76 2.11 7.96
C THR A 378 -11.55 2.96 8.32
N CYS A 379 -11.54 4.24 7.97
CA CYS A 379 -10.47 5.15 8.33
C CYS A 379 -10.42 5.39 9.85
N ILE A 380 -9.23 5.40 10.41
CA ILE A 380 -8.98 5.66 11.85
C ILE A 380 -9.52 7.02 12.29
N THR A 381 -9.56 8.03 11.39
CA THR A 381 -10.09 9.36 11.68
C THR A 381 -11.58 9.36 12.00
N ASN A 382 -12.33 8.37 11.53
CA ASN A 382 -13.74 8.17 11.85
C ASN A 382 -13.96 7.37 13.14
N LYS A 383 -12.92 6.71 13.64
CA LYS A 383 -12.98 5.83 14.81
C LYS A 383 -12.42 6.51 16.05
N GLU A 384 -11.27 7.17 15.94
CA GLU A 384 -10.62 7.86 17.05
C GLU A 384 -10.60 9.39 16.84
N ARG A 385 -11.76 9.99 16.61
CA ARG A 385 -11.95 11.43 16.29
C ARG A 385 -11.29 12.40 17.29
N GLN A 386 -11.13 11.99 18.53
CA GLN A 386 -10.53 12.82 19.57
C GLN A 386 -9.02 13.03 19.32
N PHE A 387 -8.35 12.01 18.76
CA PHE A 387 -6.92 11.99 18.53
C PHE A 387 -6.57 12.13 17.05
N ALA A 388 -7.29 11.46 16.17
CA ALA A 388 -7.09 11.48 14.75
C ALA A 388 -7.78 12.67 14.08
N LYS A 389 -7.14 13.85 14.13
CA LYS A 389 -7.62 15.00 13.37
C LYS A 389 -7.52 14.71 11.89
N VAL A 390 -8.63 14.89 11.18
CA VAL A 390 -8.65 14.67 9.73
C VAL A 390 -7.77 15.73 9.07
N LYS A 391 -6.74 15.28 8.36
CA LYS A 391 -5.84 16.09 7.55
C LYS A 391 -5.94 15.63 6.12
N TYR A 392 -6.03 16.56 5.20
CA TYR A 392 -6.13 16.29 3.77
C TYR A 392 -4.99 16.94 3.01
N GLU A 393 -4.59 16.29 1.94
CA GLU A 393 -3.85 16.89 0.85
C GLU A 393 -4.82 17.25 -0.27
N ILE A 394 -4.67 18.44 -0.84
CA ILE A 394 -5.48 18.87 -1.98
C ILE A 394 -4.82 18.35 -3.25
N VAL A 395 -5.48 17.41 -3.89
CA VAL A 395 -5.07 16.84 -5.18
C VAL A 395 -5.91 17.46 -6.29
N LYS A 396 -5.26 18.01 -7.30
CA LYS A 396 -5.91 18.57 -8.48
C LYS A 396 -5.57 17.74 -9.71
N ASP A 397 -6.62 17.29 -10.36
CA ASP A 397 -6.59 16.76 -11.70
C ASP A 397 -7.60 17.58 -12.54
N THR A 398 -8.60 16.95 -13.16
CA THR A 398 -9.75 17.64 -13.76
C THR A 398 -10.67 18.28 -12.73
N ASP A 399 -10.76 17.69 -11.55
CA ASP A 399 -11.54 18.13 -10.40
C ASP A 399 -10.68 18.18 -9.13
N TYR A 400 -11.07 19.00 -8.14
CA TYR A 400 -10.42 19.03 -6.83
C TYR A 400 -10.84 17.84 -5.99
N ARG A 401 -9.85 17.14 -5.42
CA ARG A 401 -10.02 16.02 -4.50
C ARG A 401 -9.26 16.27 -3.22
N LEU A 402 -9.77 15.75 -2.13
CA LEU A 402 -9.14 15.75 -0.83
C LEU A 402 -8.66 14.33 -0.54
N ARG A 403 -7.35 14.13 -0.52
CA ARG A 403 -6.72 12.86 -0.13
C ARG A 403 -6.51 12.86 1.38
N CYS A 404 -7.10 11.91 2.07
CA CYS A 404 -6.90 11.74 3.51
C CYS A 404 -5.44 11.33 3.80
N LEU A 405 -4.73 12.08 4.66
CA LEU A 405 -3.33 11.80 4.99
C LEU A 405 -3.15 10.57 5.91
N HIS A 406 -4.23 9.94 6.36
CA HIS A 406 -4.18 8.71 7.16
C HIS A 406 -4.38 7.44 6.31
N CYS A 407 -5.35 7.43 5.39
CA CYS A 407 -5.74 6.23 4.64
C CYS A 407 -5.67 6.38 3.11
N ASP A 408 -5.11 7.48 2.61
CA ASP A 408 -4.96 7.83 1.20
C ASP A 408 -6.27 7.87 0.38
N HIS A 409 -7.43 7.64 1.02
CA HIS A 409 -8.72 7.72 0.34
C HIS A 409 -8.98 9.13 -0.18
N GLU A 410 -9.42 9.23 -1.43
CA GLU A 410 -9.72 10.50 -2.08
C GLU A 410 -11.22 10.76 -2.16
N THR A 411 -11.63 11.88 -1.60
CA THR A 411 -12.99 12.39 -1.67
C THR A 411 -13.09 13.54 -2.66
N LEU A 412 -14.09 13.52 -3.54
CA LEU A 412 -14.36 14.60 -4.48
C LEU A 412 -14.87 15.84 -3.75
N ALA A 413 -14.13 16.94 -3.81
CA ALA A 413 -14.56 18.23 -3.30
C ALA A 413 -15.43 18.94 -4.36
N LYS A 414 -16.77 18.79 -4.31
CA LYS A 414 -17.67 19.37 -5.29
C LYS A 414 -17.81 20.89 -5.18
N LEU A 415 -17.68 21.41 -3.97
CA LEU A 415 -17.84 22.83 -3.66
C LEU A 415 -16.69 23.30 -2.80
N ALA A 416 -16.31 24.55 -2.97
CA ALA A 416 -15.35 25.26 -2.13
C ALA A 416 -15.92 26.60 -1.68
N GLY A 417 -15.60 27.03 -0.46
CA GLY A 417 -16.06 28.28 0.11
C GLY A 417 -14.93 29.07 0.74
N ASN A 418 -15.18 30.34 0.95
CA ASN A 418 -14.31 31.24 1.68
C ASN A 418 -14.89 31.50 3.07
N ALA A 419 -14.15 31.16 4.12
CA ALA A 419 -14.55 31.33 5.51
C ALA A 419 -14.71 32.80 5.93
N ASP A 420 -14.01 33.73 5.26
CA ASP A 420 -14.15 35.18 5.55
C ASP A 420 -15.47 35.74 5.05
N THR A 421 -15.90 35.28 3.87
CA THR A 421 -17.13 35.80 3.22
C THR A 421 -18.35 34.94 3.45
N HIS A 422 -18.17 33.70 3.90
CA HIS A 422 -19.20 32.68 4.06
C HIS A 422 -19.99 32.38 2.76
N TYR A 423 -19.33 32.53 1.60
CA TYR A 423 -19.88 32.10 0.32
C TYR A 423 -19.18 30.85 -0.21
N TYR A 424 -19.94 29.96 -0.86
CA TYR A 424 -19.42 28.80 -1.55
C TYR A 424 -19.71 28.82 -3.05
N TYR A 425 -18.84 28.13 -3.80
CA TYR A 425 -18.83 28.02 -5.26
C TYR A 425 -18.64 26.59 -5.70
N SER A 426 -18.82 26.30 -6.98
CA SER A 426 -18.34 25.04 -7.54
C SER A 426 -16.81 24.97 -7.42
N SER A 427 -16.27 23.83 -6.99
CA SER A 427 -14.81 23.64 -6.89
C SER A 427 -14.10 23.83 -8.24
N LYS A 428 -14.80 23.58 -9.37
CA LYS A 428 -14.29 23.85 -10.72
C LYS A 428 -13.93 25.32 -10.96
N LEU A 429 -14.49 26.21 -10.16
CA LEU A 429 -14.24 27.64 -10.24
C LEU A 429 -13.18 28.13 -9.24
N LEU A 430 -12.55 27.22 -8.50
CA LEU A 430 -11.59 27.53 -7.43
C LEU A 430 -10.44 28.42 -7.94
N ASP A 431 -9.91 28.13 -9.10
CA ASP A 431 -8.81 28.89 -9.71
C ASP A 431 -9.23 30.30 -10.14
N ARG A 432 -10.52 30.54 -10.31
CA ARG A 432 -11.06 31.84 -10.72
C ARG A 432 -11.38 32.77 -9.55
N PHE A 433 -11.86 32.19 -8.44
CA PHE A 433 -12.52 32.94 -7.37
C PHE A 433 -11.72 32.95 -6.05
N LEU A 434 -10.74 32.05 -5.87
CA LEU A 434 -9.99 31.96 -4.64
C LEU A 434 -8.54 32.50 -4.67
N PRO A 435 -7.98 33.06 -5.75
CA PRO A 435 -6.60 33.54 -5.74
C PRO A 435 -6.25 34.48 -4.57
N PRO A 436 -7.16 35.31 -4.03
CA PRO A 436 -6.86 36.13 -2.85
C PRO A 436 -7.19 35.45 -1.52
N VAL A 437 -7.77 34.24 -1.50
CA VAL A 437 -8.17 33.59 -0.25
C VAL A 437 -6.99 32.84 0.34
N ARG A 438 -6.67 33.12 1.59
CA ARG A 438 -5.64 32.39 2.31
C ARG A 438 -6.04 30.92 2.43
N PRO A 439 -5.10 29.96 2.30
CA PRO A 439 -5.41 28.53 2.34
C PRO A 439 -6.21 28.11 3.57
N GLU A 440 -5.89 28.66 4.72
CA GLU A 440 -6.57 28.40 5.98
C GLU A 440 -8.05 28.82 6.00
N ASN A 441 -8.45 29.71 5.10
CA ASN A 441 -9.83 30.20 4.96
C ASN A 441 -10.63 29.48 3.88
N VAL A 442 -10.01 28.57 3.13
CA VAL A 442 -10.73 27.73 2.18
C VAL A 442 -11.45 26.61 2.94
N ARG A 443 -12.71 26.36 2.57
CA ARG A 443 -13.50 25.23 3.09
C ARG A 443 -14.04 24.42 1.93
N PHE A 444 -13.99 23.08 2.05
CA PHE A 444 -14.49 22.19 1.04
C PHE A 444 -15.79 21.52 1.50
N PHE A 445 -16.71 21.28 0.54
CA PHE A 445 -18.00 20.68 0.85
C PHE A 445 -18.35 19.60 -0.17
N LYS A 446 -18.96 18.52 0.33
CA LYS A 446 -19.47 17.40 -0.48
C LYS A 446 -20.76 17.78 -1.25
N SER A 447 -21.56 18.69 -0.68
CA SER A 447 -22.86 19.08 -1.22
C SER A 447 -23.26 20.48 -0.79
N SER A 448 -24.26 21.06 -1.47
CA SER A 448 -24.87 22.35 -1.07
C SER A 448 -25.58 22.28 0.29
N SER A 449 -26.10 21.12 0.69
CA SER A 449 -26.68 20.93 2.03
C SER A 449 -25.59 20.98 3.10
N HIS A 450 -24.44 20.32 2.87
CA HIS A 450 -23.29 20.38 3.77
C HIS A 450 -22.78 21.81 3.90
N ALA A 451 -22.61 22.55 2.80
CA ALA A 451 -22.18 23.95 2.84
C ALA A 451 -23.13 24.83 3.65
N ARG A 452 -24.44 24.69 3.43
CA ARG A 452 -25.47 25.46 4.18
C ARG A 452 -25.50 25.09 5.66
N ALA A 453 -25.39 23.83 6.00
CA ALA A 453 -25.31 23.36 7.39
C ALA A 453 -24.08 23.94 8.11
N SER A 454 -22.99 24.18 7.37
CA SER A 454 -21.77 24.85 7.84
C SER A 454 -21.85 26.39 7.84
N GLY A 455 -23.02 26.98 7.59
CA GLY A 455 -23.23 28.43 7.64
C GLY A 455 -22.87 29.18 6.35
N PHE A 456 -22.62 28.48 5.23
CA PHE A 456 -22.25 29.09 3.97
C PHE A 456 -23.45 29.31 3.05
N ARG A 457 -23.40 30.37 2.25
CA ARG A 457 -24.42 30.72 1.26
C ARG A 457 -23.85 30.52 -0.15
N ARG A 458 -24.70 30.14 -1.11
CA ARG A 458 -24.29 30.06 -2.50
C ARG A 458 -23.99 31.47 -3.04
N ALA A 459 -22.83 31.63 -3.67
CA ALA A 459 -22.52 32.86 -4.37
C ALA A 459 -23.48 33.06 -5.55
N SER A 460 -23.95 34.26 -5.79
CA SER A 460 -24.85 34.56 -6.90
C SER A 460 -24.09 34.57 -8.24
N GLU A 461 -24.73 34.15 -9.33
CA GLU A 461 -24.15 34.18 -10.68
C GLU A 461 -23.75 35.61 -11.14
N LYS A 462 -24.28 36.65 -10.52
CA LYS A 462 -23.83 38.02 -10.78
C LYS A 462 -22.41 38.30 -10.32
N TRP A 463 -21.93 37.61 -9.27
CA TRP A 463 -20.56 37.68 -8.81
C TRP A 463 -19.59 37.08 -9.85
N ASP A 464 -20.04 36.05 -10.55
CA ASP A 464 -19.27 35.42 -11.63
C ASP A 464 -18.96 36.38 -12.78
N LYS A 465 -19.85 37.32 -13.07
CA LYS A 465 -19.67 38.31 -14.14
C LYS A 465 -18.75 39.49 -13.77
N TYR A 466 -18.68 39.87 -12.50
CA TYR A 466 -17.85 41.00 -12.06
C TYR A 466 -16.37 40.67 -12.06
N GLN A 467 -15.98 39.45 -11.74
CA GLN A 467 -14.57 39.05 -11.71
C GLN A 467 -14.00 38.68 -13.07
N ASN A 468 -14.83 38.43 -14.09
CA ASN A 468 -14.38 38.09 -15.42
C ASN A 468 -13.79 39.28 -16.24
N LYS A 469 -13.89 40.50 -15.75
CA LYS A 469 -13.43 41.68 -16.50
C LYS A 469 -11.96 42.06 -16.28
N GLU A 470 -11.28 41.50 -15.27
CA GLU A 470 -9.92 41.96 -14.89
C GLU A 470 -8.81 40.89 -14.92
N ALA A 471 -9.05 39.67 -15.44
CA ALA A 471 -8.10 38.58 -15.29
C ALA A 471 -7.39 38.20 -16.59
N GLY A 472 -6.14 38.63 -16.72
CA GLY A 472 -5.14 38.02 -17.61
C GLY A 472 -4.85 36.55 -17.24
N PRO A 473 -3.96 35.82 -17.98
CA PRO A 473 -3.66 34.41 -17.74
C PRO A 473 -3.12 34.21 -16.31
N ARG A 474 -3.93 33.63 -15.44
CA ARG A 474 -3.62 33.47 -14.01
C ARG A 474 -2.98 32.13 -13.74
N LYS A 475 -1.92 32.11 -12.93
CA LYS A 475 -1.38 30.88 -12.35
C LYS A 475 -2.48 30.18 -11.55
N SER A 476 -2.50 28.83 -11.57
CA SER A 476 -3.45 28.06 -10.77
C SER A 476 -3.31 28.44 -9.29
N TRP A 477 -4.42 28.40 -8.55
CA TRP A 477 -4.41 28.67 -7.09
C TRP A 477 -3.38 27.81 -6.35
N LEU A 478 -3.24 26.52 -6.71
CA LEU A 478 -2.21 25.63 -6.17
C LEU A 478 -0.79 26.13 -6.45
N THR A 479 -0.54 26.69 -7.64
CA THR A 479 0.78 27.27 -8.00
C THR A 479 1.08 28.54 -7.22
N LEU A 480 0.06 29.33 -6.85
CA LEU A 480 0.22 30.53 -6.04
C LEU A 480 0.53 30.19 -4.57
N VAL A 481 -0.04 29.12 -4.08
CA VAL A 481 0.12 28.70 -2.67
C VAL A 481 1.42 27.91 -2.46
N SER A 482 1.86 27.11 -3.42
CA SER A 482 3.16 26.42 -3.35
C SER A 482 4.36 27.39 -3.40
N GLY A 483 4.18 28.62 -3.89
CA GLY A 483 5.20 29.68 -3.87
C GLY A 483 5.32 30.45 -2.54
N LEU A 484 4.41 30.22 -1.57
CA LEU A 484 4.44 30.89 -0.26
C LEU A 484 5.10 30.03 0.84
N SER A 485 5.52 28.81 0.52
CA SER A 485 6.17 27.88 1.45
C SER A 485 7.69 27.74 1.24
N GLN A 486 8.33 28.73 0.58
CA GLN A 486 9.80 28.87 0.54
C GLN A 486 10.30 29.88 1.55
#